data_0049e6d08df77190fc8bfc2c210d6f7a
#
_entry.id   0049e6d08df77190fc8bfc2c210d6f7a
#
_cell.length_a   1.000
_cell.length_b   1.000
_cell.length_c   1.000
_cell.angle_alpha   90.00
_cell.angle_beta   90.00
_cell.angle_gamma   90.00
#
_symmetry.space_group_name_H-M   'P 1'
#
loop_
_entity.id
_entity.type
_entity.pdbx_description
1 polymer ?
#
loop_
_entity_poly.entity_id
_entity_poly.type
_entity_poly.pdbx_seq_one_letter_code
_entity_poly.pdbx_strand_id
1 'polypeptide(L)'
;MARLQEFYKEKVVADLVGKFGYKSAMEVPRLTKITLNMGLSEAIADKKIIEHAVGDLTKIAGQKPVVTKARKAIAGFKIREGYPIGCMVTLRGARMYEFLDRFITVALPRVRDFRGVSGRAFDGRGNYNIGVKEQIIFPEIEYDKIDVLRGLNISITTTAKTDDEAKALLAAFKFPFRN
;
A
#
# COMPACT_ATOMS: atom_id res chain seq x y z
N MET A 1 -10.03 -18.37 -4.60
CA MET A 1 -9.33 -17.24 -5.24
C MET A 1 -9.76 -15.95 -4.53
N ALA A 2 -8.95 -14.89 -4.49
CA ALA A 2 -9.36 -13.64 -3.85
C ALA A 2 -10.50 -12.97 -4.65
N ARG A 3 -11.54 -12.47 -3.98
CA ARG A 3 -12.75 -11.88 -4.60
C ARG A 3 -12.41 -10.82 -5.67
N LEU A 4 -11.48 -9.89 -5.37
CA LEU A 4 -11.09 -8.87 -6.32
C LEU A 4 -10.28 -9.42 -7.51
N GLN A 5 -9.62 -10.56 -7.36
CA GLN A 5 -8.90 -11.20 -8.46
C GLN A 5 -9.87 -11.82 -9.48
N GLU A 6 -10.96 -12.40 -9.01
CA GLU A 6 -12.04 -12.90 -9.87
C GLU A 6 -12.76 -11.74 -10.56
N PHE A 7 -13.11 -10.73 -9.78
CA PHE A 7 -13.73 -9.51 -10.29
C PHE A 7 -12.89 -8.82 -11.39
N TYR A 8 -11.56 -8.80 -11.22
CA TYR A 8 -10.65 -8.28 -12.25
C TYR A 8 -10.80 -9.04 -13.57
N LYS A 9 -10.79 -10.37 -13.52
CA LYS A 9 -10.88 -11.22 -14.72
C LYS A 9 -12.23 -11.13 -15.41
N GLU A 10 -13.32 -11.08 -14.66
CA GLU A 10 -14.68 -11.14 -15.19
C GLU A 10 -15.19 -9.80 -15.71
N LYS A 11 -14.86 -8.71 -15.05
CA LYS A 11 -15.44 -7.38 -15.33
C LYS A 11 -14.42 -6.34 -15.72
N VAL A 12 -13.37 -6.15 -14.91
CA VAL A 12 -12.44 -5.03 -15.07
C VAL A 12 -11.70 -5.10 -16.40
N VAL A 13 -11.32 -6.29 -16.85
CA VAL A 13 -10.63 -6.49 -18.14
C VAL A 13 -11.54 -6.05 -19.29
N ALA A 14 -12.82 -6.45 -19.30
CA ALA A 14 -13.75 -6.09 -20.35
C ALA A 14 -14.02 -4.57 -20.40
N ASP A 15 -14.23 -3.95 -19.22
CA ASP A 15 -14.46 -2.52 -19.09
C ASP A 15 -13.26 -1.69 -19.59
N LEU A 16 -12.04 -2.09 -19.25
CA LEU A 16 -10.83 -1.38 -19.67
C LEU A 16 -10.55 -1.57 -21.18
N VAL A 17 -10.81 -2.76 -21.74
CA VAL A 17 -10.73 -2.97 -23.19
C VAL A 17 -11.70 -2.07 -23.93
N GLY A 18 -12.95 -1.97 -23.46
CA GLY A 18 -13.96 -1.08 -24.04
C GLY A 18 -13.58 0.40 -23.96
N LYS A 19 -12.93 0.82 -22.86
CA LYS A 19 -12.55 2.22 -22.63
C LYS A 19 -11.31 2.67 -23.42
N PHE A 20 -10.28 1.83 -23.49
CA PHE A 20 -8.99 2.20 -24.07
C PHE A 20 -8.68 1.53 -25.40
N GLY A 21 -9.49 0.55 -25.84
CA GLY A 21 -9.35 -0.09 -27.14
C GLY A 21 -8.10 -0.97 -27.27
N TYR A 22 -7.72 -1.68 -26.19
CA TYR A 22 -6.57 -2.58 -26.24
C TYR A 22 -6.74 -3.70 -27.25
N LYS A 23 -5.69 -4.00 -28.01
CA LYS A 23 -5.69 -5.06 -29.04
C LYS A 23 -5.63 -6.47 -28.45
N SER A 24 -5.07 -6.61 -27.27
CA SER A 24 -4.90 -7.88 -26.58
C SER A 24 -5.26 -7.77 -25.10
N ALA A 25 -5.86 -8.84 -24.55
CA ALA A 25 -6.12 -8.94 -23.11
C ALA A 25 -4.82 -8.86 -22.26
N MET A 26 -3.68 -9.21 -22.82
CA MET A 26 -2.37 -9.12 -22.15
C MET A 26 -1.86 -7.68 -22.02
N GLU A 27 -2.39 -6.75 -22.80
CA GLU A 27 -2.03 -5.33 -22.76
C GLU A 27 -2.80 -4.58 -21.65
N VAL A 28 -3.91 -5.14 -21.18
CA VAL A 28 -4.75 -4.54 -20.14
C VAL A 28 -3.95 -4.35 -18.85
N PRO A 29 -4.00 -3.13 -18.25
CA PRO A 29 -3.30 -2.85 -17.00
C PRO A 29 -3.74 -3.79 -15.88
N ARG A 30 -2.77 -4.27 -15.10
CA ARG A 30 -3.00 -5.14 -13.95
C ARG A 30 -2.17 -4.69 -12.76
N LEU A 31 -2.60 -5.07 -11.56
CA LEU A 31 -1.81 -4.89 -10.35
C LEU A 31 -0.63 -5.87 -10.35
N THR A 32 0.56 -5.36 -10.03
CA THR A 32 1.79 -6.15 -9.97
C THR A 32 2.18 -6.49 -8.54
N LYS A 33 2.18 -5.47 -7.68
CA LYS A 33 2.51 -5.58 -6.26
C LYS A 33 1.91 -4.42 -5.48
N ILE A 34 1.75 -4.63 -4.18
CA ILE A 34 1.51 -3.56 -3.20
C ILE A 34 2.65 -3.61 -2.19
N THR A 35 3.31 -2.47 -1.98
CA THR A 35 4.39 -2.35 -1.01
C THR A 35 3.91 -1.49 0.15
N LEU A 36 4.03 -2.01 1.37
CA LEU A 36 3.77 -1.28 2.60
C LEU A 36 5.12 -0.94 3.24
N ASN A 37 5.31 0.31 3.64
CA ASN A 37 6.55 0.76 4.26
C ASN A 37 6.25 1.64 5.48
N MET A 38 6.93 1.34 6.58
CA MET A 38 6.97 2.20 7.77
C MET A 38 8.38 2.72 7.96
N GLY A 39 8.56 4.04 7.91
CA GLY A 39 9.78 4.73 8.29
C GLY A 39 9.76 5.04 9.79
N LEU A 40 10.80 4.67 10.51
CA LEU A 40 10.87 4.74 11.98
C LEU A 40 12.12 5.53 12.39
N SER A 41 12.00 6.85 12.46
CA SER A 41 13.09 7.72 12.91
C SER A 41 13.47 7.50 14.37
N GLU A 42 12.51 7.15 15.20
CA GLU A 42 12.65 6.92 16.63
C GLU A 42 13.42 5.61 16.96
N ALA A 43 13.47 4.68 16.01
CA ALA A 43 14.19 3.41 16.15
C ALA A 43 15.69 3.57 16.33
N ILE A 44 16.24 4.75 16.07
CA ILE A 44 17.63 5.11 16.35
C ILE A 44 17.90 5.12 17.87
N ALA A 45 16.93 5.62 18.64
CA ALA A 45 17.00 5.72 20.09
C ALA A 45 16.60 4.40 20.77
N ASP A 46 15.53 3.76 20.29
CA ASP A 46 15.01 2.51 20.88
C ASP A 46 14.75 1.45 19.79
N LYS A 47 15.50 0.36 19.85
CA LYS A 47 15.36 -0.78 18.94
C LYS A 47 14.05 -1.55 19.09
N LYS A 48 13.38 -1.50 20.25
CA LYS A 48 12.09 -2.16 20.49
C LYS A 48 10.99 -1.62 19.59
N ILE A 49 11.10 -0.37 19.17
CA ILE A 49 10.15 0.27 18.24
C ILE A 49 10.07 -0.50 16.91
N ILE A 50 11.20 -1.04 16.43
CA ILE A 50 11.23 -1.89 15.22
C ILE A 50 10.42 -3.17 15.43
N GLU A 51 10.54 -3.81 16.58
CA GLU A 51 9.83 -5.06 16.88
C GLU A 51 8.32 -4.84 16.92
N HIS A 52 7.87 -3.75 17.55
CA HIS A 52 6.47 -3.35 17.58
C HIS A 52 5.93 -3.05 16.16
N ALA A 53 6.66 -2.26 15.37
CA ALA A 53 6.27 -1.95 13.99
C ALA A 53 6.25 -3.19 13.08
N VAL A 54 7.20 -4.11 13.24
CA VAL A 54 7.21 -5.40 12.54
C VAL A 54 6.01 -6.24 12.94
N GLY A 55 5.63 -6.24 14.23
CA GLY A 55 4.44 -6.92 14.74
C GLY A 55 3.16 -6.36 14.09
N ASP A 56 2.99 -5.04 14.10
CA ASP A 56 1.83 -4.37 13.52
C ASP A 56 1.73 -4.62 12.01
N LEU A 57 2.85 -4.42 11.30
CA LEU A 57 2.86 -4.64 9.86
C LEU A 57 2.66 -6.11 9.47
N THR A 58 3.08 -7.06 10.32
CA THR A 58 2.80 -8.49 10.14
C THR A 58 1.30 -8.78 10.23
N LYS A 59 0.60 -8.19 11.19
CA LYS A 59 -0.86 -8.34 11.34
C LYS A 59 -1.60 -7.77 10.12
N ILE A 60 -1.22 -6.55 9.69
CA ILE A 60 -1.84 -5.87 8.54
C ILE A 60 -1.61 -6.64 7.24
N ALA A 61 -0.39 -7.09 7.00
CA ALA A 61 0.01 -7.71 5.74
C ALA A 61 -0.28 -9.21 5.66
N GLY A 62 -0.42 -9.90 6.82
CA GLY A 62 -0.45 -11.35 6.88
C GLY A 62 0.86 -12.02 6.46
N GLN A 63 1.96 -11.25 6.43
CA GLN A 63 3.28 -11.69 6.01
C GLN A 63 4.35 -10.93 6.82
N LYS A 64 5.40 -11.63 7.24
CA LYS A 64 6.51 -11.01 8.00
C LYS A 64 7.24 -9.97 7.16
N PRO A 65 7.34 -8.71 7.62
CA PRO A 65 8.07 -7.67 6.93
C PRO A 65 9.58 -7.84 7.07
N VAL A 66 10.31 -7.18 6.16
CA VAL A 66 11.76 -7.07 6.20
C VAL A 66 12.13 -5.76 6.91
N VAL A 67 13.07 -5.84 7.86
CA VAL A 67 13.63 -4.66 8.50
C VAL A 67 14.59 -3.98 7.51
N THR A 68 14.35 -2.71 7.24
CA THR A 68 15.18 -1.89 6.34
C THR A 68 16.29 -1.22 7.14
N LYS A 69 17.53 -1.32 6.62
CA LYS A 69 18.73 -0.78 7.25
C LYS A 69 19.27 0.41 6.46
N ALA A 70 19.89 1.35 7.16
CA ALA A 70 20.57 2.48 6.55
C ALA A 70 21.76 2.00 5.68
N ARG A 71 21.87 2.53 4.47
CA ARG A 71 22.94 2.21 3.53
C ARG A 71 24.19 3.07 3.73
N LYS A 72 24.02 4.29 4.25
CA LYS A 72 25.09 5.27 4.48
C LYS A 72 24.91 5.89 5.85
N ALA A 73 26.02 6.25 6.47
CA ALA A 73 26.03 7.06 7.70
C ALA A 73 25.71 8.52 7.36
N ILE A 74 24.81 9.15 8.12
CA ILE A 74 24.46 10.57 8.00
C ILE A 74 24.48 11.18 9.40
N ALA A 75 25.50 12.01 9.67
CA ALA A 75 25.71 12.60 10.99
C ALA A 75 24.55 13.50 11.45
N GLY A 76 23.97 14.28 10.54
CA GLY A 76 22.83 15.15 10.84
C GLY A 76 21.60 14.43 11.37
N PHE A 77 21.39 13.18 10.98
CA PHE A 77 20.31 12.32 11.48
C PHE A 77 20.76 11.31 12.54
N LYS A 78 22.01 11.37 12.99
CA LYS A 78 22.60 10.44 13.96
C LYS A 78 22.50 8.96 13.53
N ILE A 79 22.52 8.69 12.22
CA ILE A 79 22.38 7.36 11.62
C ILE A 79 23.76 6.85 11.23
N ARG A 80 24.06 5.60 11.57
CA ARG A 80 25.22 4.85 11.08
C ARG A 80 24.77 3.80 10.06
N GLU A 81 25.71 3.38 9.20
CA GLU A 81 25.47 2.28 8.28
C GLU A 81 25.02 1.02 9.04
N GLY A 82 24.05 0.30 8.49
CA GLY A 82 23.48 -0.89 9.09
C GLY A 82 22.43 -0.66 10.18
N TYR A 83 22.18 0.59 10.60
CA TYR A 83 21.14 0.85 11.60
C TYR A 83 19.74 0.53 11.04
N PRO A 84 18.88 -0.15 11.82
CA PRO A 84 17.50 -0.40 11.44
C PRO A 84 16.72 0.94 11.49
N ILE A 85 16.11 1.33 10.39
CA ILE A 85 15.41 2.62 10.22
C ILE A 85 13.96 2.47 9.79
N GLY A 86 13.49 1.25 9.58
CA GLY A 86 12.12 0.99 9.17
C GLY A 86 11.85 -0.47 8.90
N CYS A 87 10.63 -0.74 8.43
CA CYS A 87 10.24 -2.07 7.97
C CYS A 87 9.37 -1.96 6.71
N MET A 88 9.45 -2.96 5.86
CA MET A 88 8.77 -3.00 4.57
C MET A 88 8.26 -4.40 4.27
N VAL A 89 7.11 -4.49 3.62
CA VAL A 89 6.58 -5.74 3.07
C VAL A 89 6.06 -5.54 1.66
N THR A 90 6.28 -6.52 0.80
CA THR A 90 5.75 -6.53 -0.58
C THR A 90 4.74 -7.65 -0.71
N LEU A 91 3.51 -7.30 -1.07
CA LEU A 91 2.41 -8.22 -1.30
C LEU A 91 2.22 -8.47 -2.80
N ARG A 92 1.99 -9.72 -3.18
CA ARG A 92 1.74 -10.16 -4.56
C ARG A 92 0.63 -11.22 -4.61
N GLY A 93 0.07 -11.44 -5.79
CA GLY A 93 -0.93 -12.48 -6.04
C GLY A 93 -2.17 -12.35 -5.15
N ALA A 94 -2.67 -13.44 -4.60
CA ALA A 94 -3.89 -13.47 -3.80
C ALA A 94 -3.83 -12.54 -2.58
N ARG A 95 -2.70 -12.53 -1.85
CA ARG A 95 -2.53 -11.65 -0.67
C ARG A 95 -2.62 -10.17 -1.02
N MET A 96 -2.11 -9.78 -2.18
CA MET A 96 -2.22 -8.40 -2.68
C MET A 96 -3.67 -7.99 -2.90
N TYR A 97 -4.47 -8.85 -3.54
CA TYR A 97 -5.88 -8.57 -3.80
C TYR A 97 -6.72 -8.59 -2.51
N GLU A 98 -6.45 -9.49 -1.58
CA GLU A 98 -7.11 -9.52 -0.27
C GLU A 98 -6.79 -8.28 0.56
N PHE A 99 -5.53 -7.85 0.57
CA PHE A 99 -5.15 -6.60 1.22
C PHE A 99 -5.86 -5.40 0.59
N LEU A 100 -5.88 -5.30 -0.75
CA LEU A 100 -6.54 -4.21 -1.44
C LEU A 100 -8.04 -4.17 -1.13
N ASP A 101 -8.70 -5.31 -1.10
CA ASP A 101 -10.12 -5.43 -0.76
C ASP A 101 -10.41 -4.89 0.65
N ARG A 102 -9.67 -5.34 1.65
CA ARG A 102 -9.79 -4.84 3.04
C ARG A 102 -9.44 -3.36 3.15
N PHE A 103 -8.44 -2.92 2.42
CA PHE A 103 -8.01 -1.53 2.41
C PHE A 103 -9.13 -0.61 1.90
N ILE A 104 -9.75 -0.96 0.77
CA ILE A 104 -10.83 -0.16 0.17
C ILE A 104 -12.12 -0.23 1.00
N THR A 105 -12.53 -1.43 1.43
CA THR A 105 -13.85 -1.65 2.02
C THR A 105 -13.90 -1.34 3.51
N VAL A 106 -12.80 -1.51 4.24
CA VAL A 106 -12.77 -1.42 5.69
C VAL A 106 -11.84 -0.32 6.19
N ALA A 107 -10.58 -0.30 5.74
CA ALA A 107 -9.57 0.60 6.30
C ALA A 107 -9.78 2.06 5.88
N LEU A 108 -9.97 2.34 4.60
CA LEU A 108 -10.16 3.72 4.12
C LEU A 108 -11.37 4.43 4.74
N PRO A 109 -12.56 3.82 4.86
CA PRO A 109 -13.70 4.47 5.53
C PRO A 109 -13.46 4.78 7.01
N ARG A 110 -12.52 4.10 7.67
CA ARG A 110 -12.15 4.33 9.08
C ARG A 110 -11.15 5.46 9.28
N VAL A 111 -10.60 6.01 8.20
CA VAL A 111 -9.72 7.19 8.28
C VAL A 111 -10.51 8.37 8.83
N ARG A 112 -9.94 9.05 9.82
CA ARG A 112 -10.56 10.24 10.42
C ARG A 112 -10.77 11.32 9.36
N ASP A 113 -11.98 11.90 9.31
CA ASP A 113 -12.39 12.93 8.34
C ASP A 113 -12.16 12.51 6.88
N PHE A 114 -12.46 11.24 6.57
CA PHE A 114 -12.25 10.71 5.23
C PHE A 114 -13.15 11.42 4.21
N ARG A 115 -12.53 12.03 3.19
CA ARG A 115 -13.21 12.72 2.07
C ARG A 115 -12.80 12.17 0.71
N GLY A 116 -12.32 10.93 0.67
CA GLY A 116 -11.72 10.34 -0.51
C GLY A 116 -10.20 10.54 -0.58
N VAL A 117 -9.56 9.78 -1.46
CA VAL A 117 -8.12 9.83 -1.69
C VAL A 117 -7.77 10.69 -2.90
N SER A 118 -6.58 11.27 -2.92
CA SER A 118 -6.14 12.14 -4.02
C SER A 118 -6.08 11.38 -5.33
N GLY A 119 -6.76 11.88 -6.36
CA GLY A 119 -6.66 11.38 -7.73
C GLY A 119 -5.38 11.80 -8.48
N ARG A 120 -4.46 12.52 -7.82
CA ARG A 120 -3.21 13.06 -8.41
C ARG A 120 -1.94 12.42 -7.82
N ALA A 121 -2.05 11.43 -6.95
CA ALA A 121 -0.92 10.80 -6.27
C ALA A 121 -0.28 9.67 -7.10
N PHE A 122 -0.27 9.83 -8.41
CA PHE A 122 0.41 8.96 -9.36
C PHE A 122 1.83 9.48 -9.65
N ASP A 123 2.70 8.60 -10.10
CA ASP A 123 4.12 8.88 -10.34
C ASP A 123 4.47 9.24 -11.81
N GLY A 124 3.48 9.41 -12.68
CA GLY A 124 3.66 9.61 -14.12
C GLY A 124 3.87 8.32 -14.92
N ARG A 125 3.94 7.17 -14.24
CA ARG A 125 4.15 5.84 -14.84
C ARG A 125 3.10 4.80 -14.42
N GLY A 126 1.95 5.28 -13.99
CA GLY A 126 0.83 4.43 -13.61
C GLY A 126 0.95 3.74 -12.25
N ASN A 127 1.82 4.18 -11.35
CA ASN A 127 1.86 3.70 -9.98
C ASN A 127 1.21 4.73 -9.04
N TYR A 128 0.53 4.24 -8.01
CA TYR A 128 -0.19 5.09 -7.06
C TYR A 128 0.41 4.97 -5.66
N ASN A 129 0.58 6.12 -5.00
CA ASN A 129 1.15 6.19 -3.65
C ASN A 129 0.19 6.90 -2.70
N ILE A 130 -0.02 6.32 -1.53
CA ILE A 130 -0.85 6.89 -0.47
C ILE A 130 -0.15 6.78 0.88
N GLY A 131 -0.15 7.87 1.64
CA GLY A 131 0.28 7.89 3.04
C GLY A 131 -0.92 7.75 3.96
N VAL A 132 -0.83 6.82 4.88
CA VAL A 132 -1.77 6.63 5.99
C VAL A 132 -1.11 7.15 7.25
N LYS A 133 -1.79 8.01 8.01
CA LYS A 133 -1.24 8.64 9.21
C LYS A 133 -1.25 7.72 10.43
N GLU A 134 -2.21 6.81 10.50
CA GLU A 134 -2.48 5.99 11.67
C GLU A 134 -2.73 4.53 11.28
N GLN A 135 -1.97 3.59 11.86
CA GLN A 135 -2.15 2.15 11.59
C GLN A 135 -3.47 1.59 12.14
N ILE A 136 -4.12 2.28 13.05
CA ILE A 136 -5.38 1.84 13.69
C ILE A 136 -6.59 1.78 12.75
N ILE A 137 -6.47 2.32 11.54
CA ILE A 137 -7.52 2.18 10.52
C ILE A 137 -7.72 0.72 10.09
N PHE A 138 -6.69 -0.11 10.26
CA PHE A 138 -6.76 -1.54 9.95
C PHE A 138 -7.43 -2.29 11.10
N PRO A 139 -8.46 -3.12 10.82
CA PRO A 139 -9.21 -3.83 11.86
C PRO A 139 -8.36 -4.87 12.62
N GLU A 140 -7.24 -5.29 12.04
CA GLU A 140 -6.31 -6.24 12.65
C GLU A 140 -5.48 -5.63 13.80
N ILE A 141 -5.49 -4.30 13.90
CA ILE A 141 -4.77 -3.56 14.93
C ILE A 141 -5.74 -3.15 16.05
N GLU A 142 -5.49 -3.67 17.24
CA GLU A 142 -6.23 -3.31 18.44
C GLU A 142 -5.58 -2.09 19.10
N TYR A 143 -6.36 -1.04 19.34
CA TYR A 143 -5.87 0.22 19.92
C TYR A 143 -5.17 0.02 21.28
N ASP A 144 -5.69 -0.87 22.12
CA ASP A 144 -5.17 -1.11 23.47
C ASP A 144 -3.82 -1.86 23.49
N LYS A 145 -3.40 -2.42 22.35
CA LYS A 145 -2.18 -3.22 22.23
C LYS A 145 -1.05 -2.51 21.49
N ILE A 146 -1.27 -1.29 21.02
CA ILE A 146 -0.24 -0.49 20.38
C ILE A 146 0.47 0.39 21.40
N ASP A 147 1.77 0.61 21.17
CA ASP A 147 2.59 1.51 21.97
C ASP A 147 2.45 2.97 21.49
N VAL A 148 2.50 3.21 20.17
CA VAL A 148 2.43 4.55 19.54
C VAL A 148 1.69 4.47 18.23
N LEU A 149 0.97 5.53 17.85
CA LEU A 149 0.39 5.70 16.53
C LEU A 149 1.48 5.90 15.49
N ARG A 150 1.51 5.05 14.46
CA ARG A 150 2.48 5.13 13.37
C ARG A 150 1.80 5.24 12.03
N GLY A 151 2.38 6.09 11.18
CA GLY A 151 2.00 6.16 9.78
C GLY A 151 2.68 5.08 8.94
N LEU A 152 2.08 4.79 7.80
CA LEU A 152 2.67 3.91 6.79
C LEU A 152 2.39 4.45 5.38
N ASN A 153 3.31 4.14 4.47
CA ASN A 153 3.16 4.43 3.06
C ASN A 153 2.74 3.15 2.33
N ILE A 154 1.76 3.28 1.44
CA ILE A 154 1.24 2.20 0.60
C ILE A 154 1.51 2.59 -0.84
N SER A 155 2.31 1.79 -1.54
CA SER A 155 2.62 1.97 -2.95
C SER A 155 1.98 0.85 -3.75
N ILE A 156 1.07 1.19 -4.65
CA ILE A 156 0.38 0.27 -5.55
C ILE A 156 1.06 0.36 -6.91
N THR A 157 1.73 -0.72 -7.31
CA THR A 157 2.43 -0.81 -8.59
C THR A 157 1.56 -1.54 -9.60
N THR A 158 1.40 -0.93 -10.78
CA THR A 158 0.61 -1.48 -11.88
C THR A 158 1.49 -1.70 -13.12
N THR A 159 0.91 -2.32 -14.15
CA THR A 159 1.53 -2.42 -15.49
C THR A 159 1.03 -1.34 -16.45
N ALA A 160 0.23 -0.37 -15.96
CA ALA A 160 -0.27 0.73 -16.78
C ALA A 160 0.90 1.55 -17.34
N LYS A 161 0.75 2.07 -18.54
CA LYS A 161 1.73 2.94 -19.20
C LYS A 161 1.53 4.40 -18.82
N THR A 162 0.29 4.77 -18.51
CA THR A 162 -0.10 6.14 -18.15
C THR A 162 -0.87 6.17 -16.83
N ASP A 163 -0.91 7.34 -16.20
CA ASP A 163 -1.65 7.55 -14.95
C ASP A 163 -3.17 7.43 -15.16
N ASP A 164 -3.67 7.79 -16.34
CA ASP A 164 -5.10 7.68 -16.68
C ASP A 164 -5.55 6.22 -16.77
N GLU A 165 -4.72 5.33 -17.35
CA GLU A 165 -4.97 3.89 -17.36
C GLU A 165 -4.98 3.32 -15.94
N ALA A 166 -3.99 3.70 -15.11
CA ALA A 166 -3.91 3.25 -13.73
C ALA A 166 -5.07 3.78 -12.88
N LYS A 167 -5.47 5.03 -13.09
CA LYS A 167 -6.63 5.62 -12.42
C LYS A 167 -7.91 4.89 -12.80
N ALA A 168 -8.10 4.56 -14.07
CA ALA A 168 -9.24 3.78 -14.54
C ALA A 168 -9.25 2.37 -13.94
N LEU A 169 -8.09 1.70 -13.86
CA LEU A 169 -7.94 0.40 -13.21
C LEU A 169 -8.36 0.46 -11.74
N LEU A 170 -7.84 1.41 -10.97
CA LEU A 170 -8.18 1.55 -9.55
C LEU A 170 -9.64 1.96 -9.35
N ALA A 171 -10.18 2.83 -10.21
CA ALA A 171 -11.60 3.21 -10.18
C ALA A 171 -12.52 2.01 -10.43
N ALA A 172 -12.15 1.09 -11.33
CA ALA A 172 -12.86 -0.16 -11.55
C ALA A 172 -12.91 -1.05 -10.30
N PHE A 173 -11.88 -1.01 -9.45
CA PHE A 173 -11.88 -1.64 -8.11
C PHE A 173 -12.66 -0.83 -7.06
N LYS A 174 -13.37 0.23 -7.44
CA LYS A 174 -14.11 1.13 -6.54
C LYS A 174 -13.21 1.87 -5.55
N PHE A 175 -12.00 2.20 -5.97
CA PHE A 175 -11.09 3.02 -5.16
C PHE A 175 -11.69 4.42 -4.99
N PRO A 176 -11.86 4.93 -3.75
CA PRO A 176 -12.62 6.13 -3.48
C PRO A 176 -11.82 7.39 -3.79
N PHE A 177 -11.61 7.70 -5.06
CA PHE A 177 -10.96 8.93 -5.46
C PHE A 177 -11.83 10.15 -5.12
N ARG A 178 -11.17 11.19 -4.66
CA ARG A 178 -11.78 12.50 -4.48
C ARG A 178 -11.89 13.20 -5.84
N ASN A 179 -13.06 13.72 -6.12
CA ASN A 179 -13.32 14.57 -7.30
C ASN A 179 -12.62 15.92 -7.18
#